data_a5a2ac094bd4b8e07430ef2a21923e53
#
_entry.id   a5a2ac094bd4b8e07430ef2a21923e53
#
_cell.length_a   1.000
_cell.length_b   1.000
_cell.length_c   1.000
_cell.angle_alpha   90.00
_cell.angle_beta   90.00
_cell.angle_gamma   90.00
#
_symmetry.space_group_name_H-M   'P 1'
#
loop_
_entity.id
_entity.type
_entity.pdbx_description
1 polymer ?
#
loop_
_entity_poly.entity_id
_entity_poly.type
_entity_poly.pdbx_seq_one_letter_code
_entity_poly.pdbx_strand_id
1 'polypeptide(L)'
;TNATTISQSILEELPGARTQLAAVALSPGASATGPAGAITISGAQSWENTYSINGVNVNDNLRGQPNALFIEDAIEETTTSTSGISAEYGRFAGGIINTVTKSGGNDFHGSVRDTLTNQSWNSKNEFSPEPEDKVRGVYEETIGGRVIRDKLWFFLAGRQLETDAVATTVLTNIPYNATNKQDRYEGKLTFSPVSNHRITGSYIDITQDQLTGHGGNLNYLVDLSG
;
A
#
# COMPACT_ATOMS: atom_id res chain seq x y z
N THR A 1 -9.55 -22.38 10.59
CA THR A 1 -9.35 -21.07 9.92
C THR A 1 -8.70 -21.34 8.59
N ASN A 2 -9.33 -20.96 7.48
CA ASN A 2 -8.67 -20.91 6.17
C ASN A 2 -7.99 -19.55 6.07
N ALA A 3 -6.68 -19.56 6.24
CA ALA A 3 -5.84 -18.38 6.10
C ALA A 3 -4.71 -18.67 5.12
N THR A 4 -4.41 -17.72 4.28
CA THR A 4 -3.29 -17.73 3.35
C THR A 4 -2.32 -16.63 3.76
N THR A 5 -1.07 -16.98 3.99
CA THR A 5 0.00 -16.02 4.29
C THR A 5 0.92 -15.92 3.08
N ILE A 6 1.09 -14.71 2.59
CA ILE A 6 2.00 -14.38 1.48
C ILE A 6 3.12 -13.51 2.05
N SER A 7 4.34 -14.02 1.98
CA SER A 7 5.53 -13.23 2.35
C SER A 7 5.89 -12.24 1.25
N GLN A 8 6.53 -11.16 1.62
CA GLN A 8 7.02 -10.17 0.66
C GLN A 8 8.02 -10.78 -0.33
N SER A 9 8.83 -11.73 0.10
CA SER A 9 9.76 -12.44 -0.79
C SER A 9 9.07 -13.15 -1.96
N ILE A 10 7.85 -13.70 -1.73
CA ILE A 10 7.07 -14.30 -2.81
C ILE A 10 6.60 -13.23 -3.80
N LEU A 11 6.16 -12.08 -3.31
CA LEU A 11 5.73 -10.97 -4.17
C LEU A 11 6.90 -10.39 -4.99
N GLU A 12 8.10 -10.46 -4.46
CA GLU A 12 9.31 -10.01 -5.16
C GLU A 12 9.67 -10.87 -6.37
N GLU A 13 9.32 -12.16 -6.34
CA GLU A 13 9.58 -13.10 -7.43
C GLU A 13 8.47 -13.08 -8.50
N LEU A 14 7.30 -12.53 -8.17
CA LEU A 14 6.17 -12.51 -9.11
C LEU A 14 6.19 -11.27 -10.01
N PRO A 15 5.84 -11.43 -11.30
CA PRO A 15 5.70 -10.30 -12.21
C PRO A 15 4.39 -9.54 -11.90
N GLY A 16 4.42 -8.63 -10.95
CA GLY A 16 3.22 -7.88 -10.57
C GLY A 16 3.52 -6.77 -9.56
N ALA A 17 2.46 -6.09 -9.15
CA ALA A 17 2.57 -5.09 -8.09
C ALA A 17 2.85 -5.76 -6.74
N ARG A 18 3.75 -5.18 -5.96
CA ARG A 18 4.15 -5.69 -4.63
C ARG A 18 3.30 -5.12 -3.50
N THR A 19 2.08 -4.73 -3.82
CA THR A 19 1.17 -4.11 -2.88
C THR A 19 0.46 -5.14 -2.00
N GLN A 20 -0.05 -4.69 -0.86
CA GLN A 20 -0.93 -5.50 -0.01
C GLN A 20 -2.09 -6.11 -0.80
N LEU A 21 -2.73 -5.32 -1.69
CA LEU A 21 -3.84 -5.81 -2.50
C LEU A 21 -3.42 -6.91 -3.47
N ALA A 22 -2.21 -6.84 -4.02
CA ALA A 22 -1.69 -7.91 -4.88
C ALA A 22 -1.49 -9.20 -4.08
N ALA A 23 -0.98 -9.13 -2.85
CA ALA A 23 -0.89 -10.29 -1.97
C ALA A 23 -2.26 -10.89 -1.68
N VAL A 24 -3.24 -10.07 -1.35
CA VAL A 24 -4.62 -10.53 -1.08
C VAL A 24 -5.23 -11.20 -2.31
N ALA A 25 -5.01 -10.66 -3.51
CA ALA A 25 -5.54 -11.22 -4.75
C ALA A 25 -5.02 -12.64 -5.07
N LEU A 26 -3.88 -13.06 -4.49
CA LEU A 26 -3.36 -14.43 -4.60
C LEU A 26 -4.05 -15.41 -3.64
N SER A 27 -4.87 -14.91 -2.71
CA SER A 27 -5.54 -15.76 -1.74
C SER A 27 -6.79 -16.41 -2.32
N PRO A 28 -7.05 -17.70 -2.02
CA PRO A 28 -8.26 -18.38 -2.49
C PRO A 28 -9.53 -17.65 -2.06
N GLY A 29 -10.46 -17.46 -2.99
CA GLY A 29 -11.72 -16.76 -2.75
C GLY A 29 -11.63 -15.24 -2.79
N ALA A 30 -10.44 -14.67 -3.02
CA ALA A 30 -10.26 -13.24 -3.26
C ALA A 30 -10.35 -12.92 -4.77
N SER A 31 -10.97 -11.81 -5.11
CA SER A 31 -11.11 -11.35 -6.51
C SER A 31 -11.15 -9.82 -6.56
N ALA A 32 -10.47 -9.22 -7.53
CA ALA A 32 -10.45 -7.77 -7.75
C ALA A 32 -11.65 -7.31 -8.62
N THR A 33 -12.86 -7.74 -8.26
CA THR A 33 -14.11 -7.48 -9.02
C THR A 33 -14.99 -6.41 -8.40
N GLY A 34 -14.60 -5.86 -7.26
CA GLY A 34 -15.33 -4.77 -6.61
C GLY A 34 -15.17 -3.43 -7.35
N PRO A 35 -15.91 -2.39 -6.93
CA PRO A 35 -15.83 -1.05 -7.49
C PRO A 35 -14.39 -0.53 -7.51
N ALA A 36 -13.95 0.03 -8.65
CA ALA A 36 -12.59 0.52 -8.86
C ALA A 36 -11.49 -0.53 -8.62
N GLY A 37 -11.77 -1.82 -8.86
CA GLY A 37 -10.81 -2.90 -8.65
C GLY A 37 -10.63 -3.31 -7.18
N ALA A 38 -11.54 -2.91 -6.31
CA ALA A 38 -11.50 -3.32 -4.91
C ALA A 38 -11.64 -4.84 -4.74
N ILE A 39 -10.98 -5.39 -3.75
CA ILE A 39 -11.00 -6.82 -3.48
C ILE A 39 -12.31 -7.22 -2.83
N THR A 40 -12.95 -8.24 -3.40
CA THR A 40 -14.07 -8.99 -2.80
C THR A 40 -13.55 -10.32 -2.29
N ILE A 41 -14.01 -10.78 -1.13
CA ILE A 41 -13.58 -12.04 -0.52
C ILE A 41 -14.81 -12.88 -0.23
N SER A 42 -14.80 -14.13 -0.70
CA SER A 42 -15.87 -15.12 -0.47
C SER A 42 -17.27 -14.64 -0.88
N GLY A 43 -17.35 -13.77 -1.88
CA GLY A 43 -18.61 -13.21 -2.40
C GLY A 43 -19.17 -12.04 -1.59
N ALA A 44 -18.51 -11.62 -0.52
CA ALA A 44 -18.88 -10.42 0.22
C ALA A 44 -18.51 -9.15 -0.53
N GLN A 45 -19.11 -8.04 -0.16
CA GLN A 45 -18.80 -6.75 -0.77
C GLN A 45 -17.41 -6.27 -0.31
N SER A 46 -16.73 -5.50 -1.17
CA SER A 46 -15.36 -5.06 -0.89
C SER A 46 -15.21 -4.21 0.38
N TRP A 47 -16.24 -3.48 0.78
CA TRP A 47 -16.26 -2.68 2.02
C TRP A 47 -16.57 -3.49 3.28
N GLU A 48 -16.86 -4.79 3.14
CA GLU A 48 -17.11 -5.71 4.26
C GLU A 48 -15.85 -6.44 4.71
N ASN A 49 -14.71 -6.17 4.08
CA ASN A 49 -13.42 -6.66 4.51
C ASN A 49 -12.84 -5.80 5.64
N THR A 50 -12.06 -6.41 6.49
CA THR A 50 -11.27 -5.71 7.52
C THR A 50 -9.79 -5.79 7.19
N TYR A 51 -9.15 -4.63 7.15
CA TYR A 51 -7.71 -4.50 6.91
C TYR A 51 -7.02 -4.01 8.18
N SER A 52 -5.92 -4.64 8.53
CA SER A 52 -5.09 -4.23 9.67
C SER A 52 -3.61 -4.22 9.30
N ILE A 53 -2.85 -3.33 9.93
CA ILE A 53 -1.39 -3.26 9.85
C ILE A 53 -0.85 -3.30 11.28
N ASN A 54 0.01 -4.26 11.57
CA ASN A 54 0.54 -4.49 12.90
C ASN A 54 -0.56 -4.58 13.98
N GLY A 55 -1.74 -5.12 13.64
CA GLY A 55 -2.89 -5.25 14.52
C GLY A 55 -3.77 -4.00 14.65
N VAL A 56 -3.44 -2.90 14.01
CA VAL A 56 -4.25 -1.67 13.98
C VAL A 56 -5.15 -1.68 12.74
N ASN A 57 -6.45 -1.45 12.93
CA ASN A 57 -7.40 -1.34 11.82
C ASN A 57 -7.10 -0.09 10.99
N VAL A 58 -6.98 -0.27 9.67
CA VAL A 58 -6.65 0.79 8.70
C VAL A 58 -7.73 0.97 7.63
N ASN A 59 -8.93 0.49 7.87
CA ASN A 59 -10.03 0.72 6.95
C ASN A 59 -10.38 2.21 6.86
N ASP A 60 -10.59 2.68 5.64
CA ASP A 60 -11.32 3.92 5.42
C ASP A 60 -12.80 3.72 5.84
N ASN A 61 -13.24 4.49 6.81
CA ASN A 61 -14.59 4.37 7.35
C ASN A 61 -15.69 4.75 6.34
N LEU A 62 -15.36 5.46 5.28
CA LEU A 62 -16.31 5.88 4.26
C LEU A 62 -16.47 4.82 3.16
N ARG A 63 -15.37 4.21 2.73
CA ARG A 63 -15.32 3.32 1.57
C ARG A 63 -15.05 1.86 1.92
N GLY A 64 -14.69 1.56 3.17
CA GLY A 64 -14.31 0.22 3.62
C GLY A 64 -13.04 -0.33 2.95
N GLN A 65 -12.26 0.52 2.32
CA GLN A 65 -11.01 0.15 1.65
C GLN A 65 -9.83 0.36 2.59
N PRO A 66 -8.70 -0.33 2.38
CA PRO A 66 -7.52 -0.06 3.18
C PRO A 66 -6.98 1.35 2.87
N ASN A 67 -6.73 2.12 3.91
CA ASN A 67 -5.86 3.27 3.76
C ASN A 67 -4.45 2.78 3.41
N ALA A 68 -3.81 3.41 2.45
CA ALA A 68 -2.47 3.04 1.99
C ALA A 68 -1.39 3.47 3.01
N LEU A 69 -1.52 3.00 4.26
CA LEU A 69 -0.63 3.29 5.39
C LEU A 69 0.53 2.29 5.47
N PHE A 70 1.11 1.90 4.33
CA PHE A 70 2.21 0.96 4.30
C PHE A 70 3.25 1.40 3.26
N ILE A 71 4.46 0.93 3.46
CA ILE A 71 5.56 1.01 2.51
C ILE A 71 5.78 -0.41 2.01
N GLU A 72 5.76 -0.61 0.70
CA GLU A 72 5.77 -1.94 0.11
C GLU A 72 7.00 -2.75 0.55
N ASP A 73 8.17 -2.14 0.56
CA ASP A 73 9.41 -2.78 1.00
C ASP A 73 9.50 -3.00 2.52
N ALA A 74 8.67 -2.31 3.30
CA ALA A 74 8.58 -2.52 4.73
C ALA A 74 7.64 -3.67 5.12
N ILE A 75 6.83 -4.20 4.20
CA ILE A 75 5.98 -5.37 4.48
C ILE A 75 6.86 -6.60 4.68
N GLU A 76 6.56 -7.39 5.70
CA GLU A 76 7.13 -8.72 5.92
C GLU A 76 6.21 -9.79 5.35
N GLU A 77 4.94 -9.74 5.73
CA GLU A 77 3.94 -10.68 5.26
C GLU A 77 2.53 -10.09 5.29
N THR A 78 1.66 -10.65 4.48
CA THR A 78 0.22 -10.37 4.48
C THR A 78 -0.54 -11.68 4.64
N THR A 79 -1.37 -11.78 5.68
CA THR A 79 -2.24 -12.91 5.94
C THR A 79 -3.67 -12.55 5.61
N THR A 80 -4.31 -13.35 4.76
CA THR A 80 -5.72 -13.22 4.38
C THR A 80 -6.50 -14.39 4.96
N SER A 81 -7.43 -14.11 5.87
CA SER A 81 -8.36 -15.09 6.46
C SER A 81 -9.71 -14.98 5.77
N THR A 82 -10.17 -16.07 5.15
CA THR A 82 -11.39 -16.09 4.34
C THR A 82 -12.53 -16.87 4.98
N SER A 83 -12.26 -17.72 5.97
CA SER A 83 -13.26 -18.47 6.72
C SER A 83 -12.76 -18.97 8.08
N GLY A 84 -13.69 -19.36 8.96
CA GLY A 84 -13.36 -19.83 10.30
C GLY A 84 -12.68 -18.76 11.18
N ILE A 85 -13.07 -17.52 11.01
CA ILE A 85 -12.48 -16.37 11.67
C ILE A 85 -12.98 -16.30 13.10
N SER A 86 -12.09 -15.97 14.05
CA SER A 86 -12.45 -15.84 15.46
C SER A 86 -13.45 -14.72 15.70
N ALA A 87 -14.34 -14.91 16.67
CA ALA A 87 -15.34 -13.90 17.07
C ALA A 87 -14.73 -12.62 17.69
N GLU A 88 -13.43 -12.63 18.01
CA GLU A 88 -12.72 -11.42 18.46
C GLU A 88 -12.63 -10.34 17.37
N TYR A 89 -12.69 -10.76 16.09
CA TYR A 89 -12.75 -9.86 14.96
C TYR A 89 -14.20 -9.51 14.68
N GLY A 90 -14.59 -8.28 14.98
CA GLY A 90 -15.94 -7.77 14.68
C GLY A 90 -16.01 -7.00 13.36
N ARG A 91 -17.23 -6.66 12.93
CA ARG A 91 -17.53 -5.75 11.81
C ARG A 91 -17.00 -6.19 10.45
N PHE A 92 -17.03 -7.47 10.14
CA PHE A 92 -16.72 -7.98 8.81
C PHE A 92 -17.78 -9.01 8.38
N ALA A 93 -18.01 -9.10 7.07
CA ALA A 93 -18.76 -10.19 6.45
C ALA A 93 -17.94 -10.86 5.32
N GLY A 94 -16.86 -10.20 4.91
CA GLY A 94 -15.88 -10.69 3.94
C GLY A 94 -14.70 -11.41 4.58
N GLY A 95 -13.49 -10.94 4.30
CA GLY A 95 -12.26 -11.46 4.86
C GLY A 95 -11.58 -10.49 5.82
N ILE A 96 -10.60 -11.02 6.55
CA ILE A 96 -9.69 -10.24 7.37
C ILE A 96 -8.30 -10.31 6.76
N ILE A 97 -7.76 -9.15 6.48
CA ILE A 97 -6.43 -8.97 5.92
C ILE A 97 -5.55 -8.34 7.00
N ASN A 98 -4.53 -9.06 7.43
CA ASN A 98 -3.55 -8.56 8.38
C ASN A 98 -2.18 -8.49 7.74
N THR A 99 -1.60 -7.30 7.71
CA THR A 99 -0.26 -7.06 7.21
C THR A 99 0.66 -6.77 8.38
N VAL A 100 1.81 -7.41 8.37
CA VAL A 100 2.87 -7.19 9.37
C VAL A 100 4.03 -6.52 8.66
N THR A 101 4.54 -5.44 9.22
CA THR A 101 5.74 -4.78 8.73
C THR A 101 6.99 -5.36 9.37
N LYS A 102 8.10 -5.31 8.65
CA LYS A 102 9.42 -5.78 9.11
C LYS A 102 9.79 -5.17 10.46
N SER A 103 10.64 -5.85 11.16
CA SER A 103 11.17 -5.41 12.46
C SER A 103 12.69 -5.50 12.44
N GLY A 104 13.35 -4.72 13.29
CA GLY A 104 14.79 -4.86 13.50
C GLY A 104 15.15 -6.20 14.12
N GLY A 105 16.36 -6.61 13.90
CA GLY A 105 16.98 -7.82 14.47
C GLY A 105 18.35 -7.54 15.05
N ASN A 106 19.08 -8.60 15.46
CA ASN A 106 20.42 -8.45 15.98
C ASN A 106 21.46 -8.11 14.91
N ASP A 107 21.15 -8.41 13.65
CA ASP A 107 21.99 -8.04 12.52
C ASP A 107 21.39 -6.83 11.81
N PHE A 108 22.27 -5.99 11.28
CA PHE A 108 21.84 -4.86 10.46
C PHE A 108 21.48 -5.37 9.06
N HIS A 109 20.34 -4.94 8.59
CA HIS A 109 19.83 -5.24 7.26
C HIS A 109 19.10 -4.02 6.71
N GLY A 110 19.02 -3.93 5.42
CA GLY A 110 18.31 -2.86 4.73
C GLY A 110 18.21 -3.12 3.25
N SER A 111 17.37 -2.35 2.60
CA SER A 111 17.18 -2.35 1.16
C SER A 111 17.07 -0.94 0.64
N VAL A 112 17.52 -0.74 -0.58
CA VAL A 112 17.26 0.46 -1.37
C VAL A 112 16.72 0.01 -2.71
N ARG A 113 15.62 0.59 -3.14
CA ARG A 113 15.00 0.30 -4.42
C ARG A 113 14.59 1.58 -5.10
N ASP A 114 14.92 1.65 -6.39
CA ASP A 114 14.48 2.70 -7.29
C ASP A 114 13.67 2.07 -8.42
N THR A 115 12.45 2.54 -8.62
CA THR A 115 11.63 2.16 -9.76
C THR A 115 11.39 3.38 -10.62
N LEU A 116 11.98 3.38 -11.80
CA LEU A 116 11.89 4.51 -12.73
C LEU A 116 10.85 4.19 -13.81
N THR A 117 10.00 5.15 -14.10
CA THR A 117 8.99 5.08 -15.15
C THR A 117 9.05 6.34 -16.02
N ASN A 118 8.74 6.16 -17.30
CA ASN A 118 8.60 7.27 -18.24
C ASN A 118 7.49 6.90 -19.22
N GLN A 119 6.57 7.81 -19.45
CA GLN A 119 5.48 7.57 -20.40
C GLN A 119 5.99 7.37 -21.82
N SER A 120 7.10 8.02 -22.19
CA SER A 120 7.71 7.88 -23.52
C SER A 120 8.31 6.48 -23.78
N TRP A 121 8.52 5.66 -22.74
CA TRP A 121 8.99 4.28 -22.87
C TRP A 121 7.86 3.30 -23.24
N ASN A 122 6.62 3.72 -23.11
CA ASN A 122 5.46 2.90 -23.48
C ASN A 122 5.19 3.00 -24.98
N SER A 123 4.65 1.95 -25.56
CA SER A 123 4.17 1.98 -26.95
C SER A 123 3.10 3.05 -27.11
N LYS A 124 3.23 3.87 -28.16
CA LYS A 124 2.22 4.86 -28.50
C LYS A 124 0.94 4.17 -28.97
N ASN A 125 -0.18 4.66 -28.49
CA ASN A 125 -1.49 4.33 -29.03
C ASN A 125 -1.95 5.53 -29.86
N GLU A 126 -2.49 5.29 -31.04
CA GLU A 126 -2.93 6.31 -32.00
C GLU A 126 -3.97 7.29 -31.42
N PHE A 127 -4.70 6.86 -30.38
CA PHE A 127 -5.73 7.65 -29.72
C PHE A 127 -5.27 8.28 -28.39
N SER A 128 -4.03 8.06 -27.99
CA SER A 128 -3.50 8.64 -26.75
C SER A 128 -2.83 9.99 -27.00
N PRO A 129 -2.94 10.95 -26.08
CA PRO A 129 -2.17 12.17 -26.15
C PRO A 129 -0.66 11.86 -26.19
N GLU A 130 0.13 12.78 -26.73
CA GLU A 130 1.59 12.64 -26.75
C GLU A 130 2.10 12.44 -25.32
N PRO A 131 2.88 11.36 -25.07
CA PRO A 131 3.41 11.10 -23.74
C PRO A 131 4.42 12.16 -23.34
N GLU A 132 4.36 12.59 -22.10
CA GLU A 132 5.37 13.45 -21.53
C GLU A 132 6.69 12.66 -21.39
N ASP A 133 7.78 13.21 -21.91
CA ASP A 133 9.11 12.64 -21.75
C ASP A 133 9.73 13.12 -20.44
N LYS A 134 9.25 12.56 -19.34
CA LYS A 134 9.74 12.84 -18.00
C LYS A 134 9.91 11.54 -17.22
N VAL A 135 11.11 11.33 -16.71
CA VAL A 135 11.39 10.21 -15.81
C VAL A 135 10.79 10.49 -14.43
N ARG A 136 10.00 9.56 -13.93
CA ARG A 136 9.40 9.58 -12.61
C ARG A 136 9.97 8.43 -11.80
N GLY A 137 10.18 8.66 -10.52
CA GLY A 137 10.77 7.68 -9.62
C GLY A 137 9.85 7.31 -8.47
N VAL A 138 9.94 6.05 -8.06
CA VAL A 138 9.52 5.57 -6.75
C VAL A 138 10.77 5.12 -6.03
N TYR A 139 11.10 5.80 -4.95
CA TYR A 139 12.28 5.54 -4.14
C TYR A 139 11.82 4.90 -2.84
N GLU A 140 12.35 3.75 -2.52
CA GLU A 140 12.04 3.01 -1.30
C GLU A 140 13.33 2.62 -0.60
N GLU A 141 13.39 2.86 0.70
CA GLU A 141 14.53 2.56 1.52
C GLU A 141 14.10 1.95 2.85
N THR A 142 14.82 0.94 3.30
CA THR A 142 14.61 0.34 4.61
C THR A 142 15.93 0.12 5.32
N ILE A 143 15.93 0.26 6.63
CA ILE A 143 17.05 -0.11 7.48
C ILE A 143 16.55 -0.62 8.81
N GLY A 144 17.10 -1.73 9.28
CA GLY A 144 16.80 -2.29 10.58
C GLY A 144 18.02 -2.88 11.24
N GLY A 145 17.99 -2.95 12.57
CA GLY A 145 19.09 -3.50 13.32
C GLY A 145 18.92 -3.38 14.82
N ARG A 146 20.00 -3.67 15.54
CA ARG A 146 20.03 -3.56 17.01
C ARG A 146 20.44 -2.16 17.45
N VAL A 147 19.78 -1.66 18.49
CA VAL A 147 20.31 -0.60 19.35
C VAL A 147 21.06 -1.23 20.53
N ILE A 148 20.43 -2.22 21.18
CA ILE A 148 21.02 -3.04 22.24
C ILE A 148 20.79 -4.50 21.86
N ARG A 149 21.89 -5.26 21.75
CA ARG A 149 21.82 -6.66 21.38
C ARG A 149 20.88 -7.46 22.30
N ASP A 150 20.03 -8.30 21.70
CA ASP A 150 19.03 -9.16 22.35
C ASP A 150 17.95 -8.43 23.16
N LYS A 151 17.91 -7.07 23.11
CA LYS A 151 16.97 -6.28 23.93
C LYS A 151 16.23 -5.19 23.19
N LEU A 152 16.92 -4.42 22.36
CA LEU A 152 16.31 -3.25 21.71
C LEU A 152 16.70 -3.21 20.23
N TRP A 153 15.70 -3.20 19.39
CA TRP A 153 15.86 -3.15 17.94
C TRP A 153 15.06 -1.99 17.36
N PHE A 154 15.52 -1.51 16.24
CA PHE A 154 14.84 -0.50 15.45
C PHE A 154 14.62 -0.97 14.02
N PHE A 155 13.60 -0.42 13.37
CA PHE A 155 13.36 -0.52 11.94
C PHE A 155 12.86 0.82 11.45
N LEU A 156 13.40 1.30 10.34
CA LEU A 156 13.00 2.53 9.66
C LEU A 156 12.74 2.20 8.20
N ALA A 157 11.74 2.82 7.62
CA ALA A 157 11.44 2.75 6.20
C ALA A 157 10.99 4.11 5.68
N GLY A 158 11.35 4.40 4.43
CA GLY A 158 10.95 5.57 3.69
C GLY A 158 10.46 5.19 2.29
N ARG A 159 9.49 5.93 1.76
CA ARG A 159 9.04 5.81 0.38
C ARG A 159 8.66 7.18 -0.15
N GLN A 160 9.21 7.51 -1.29
CA GLN A 160 8.84 8.70 -2.06
C GLN A 160 8.29 8.26 -3.42
N LEU A 161 7.14 8.76 -3.76
CA LEU A 161 6.46 8.47 -5.02
C LEU A 161 6.11 9.77 -5.72
N GLU A 162 6.51 9.87 -6.99
CA GLU A 162 5.97 10.87 -7.91
C GLU A 162 5.43 10.16 -9.14
N THR A 163 4.12 10.29 -9.37
CA THR A 163 3.46 9.75 -10.56
C THR A 163 2.65 10.83 -11.24
N ASP A 164 2.71 10.85 -12.55
CA ASP A 164 1.85 11.69 -13.38
C ASP A 164 1.01 10.82 -14.29
N ALA A 165 -0.21 11.25 -14.51
CA ALA A 165 -1.09 10.69 -15.51
C ALA A 165 -1.72 11.83 -16.30
N VAL A 166 -1.86 11.65 -17.59
CA VAL A 166 -2.68 12.55 -18.40
C VAL A 166 -4.13 12.19 -18.16
N ALA A 167 -4.86 13.09 -17.56
CA ALA A 167 -6.30 12.97 -17.37
C ALA A 167 -7.01 13.97 -18.32
N THR A 168 -8.30 13.77 -18.56
CA THR A 168 -9.11 14.71 -19.34
C THR A 168 -10.27 15.21 -18.50
N THR A 169 -10.64 16.46 -18.68
CA THR A 169 -11.84 17.02 -18.04
C THR A 169 -13.09 16.33 -18.58
N VAL A 170 -14.07 16.14 -17.73
CA VAL A 170 -15.26 15.31 -18.06
C VAL A 170 -16.15 15.95 -19.14
N LEU A 171 -16.25 17.27 -19.17
CA LEU A 171 -17.18 17.97 -20.08
C LEU A 171 -16.47 18.51 -21.32
N THR A 172 -15.30 19.07 -21.13
CA THR A 172 -14.56 19.77 -22.21
C THR A 172 -13.52 18.90 -22.90
N ASN A 173 -13.20 17.71 -22.34
CA ASN A 173 -12.16 16.81 -22.82
C ASN A 173 -10.78 17.47 -22.96
N ILE A 174 -10.52 18.52 -22.19
CA ILE A 174 -9.22 19.19 -22.18
C ILE A 174 -8.24 18.30 -21.40
N PRO A 175 -7.10 17.91 -21.99
CA PRO A 175 -6.10 17.14 -21.28
C PRO A 175 -5.38 18.01 -20.24
N TYR A 176 -5.13 17.44 -19.06
CA TYR A 176 -4.31 18.04 -18.00
C TYR A 176 -3.44 16.98 -17.34
N ASN A 177 -2.33 17.41 -16.76
CA ASN A 177 -1.45 16.51 -16.02
C ASN A 177 -1.95 16.38 -14.58
N ALA A 178 -2.35 15.18 -14.21
CA ALA A 178 -2.66 14.82 -12.83
C ALA A 178 -1.38 14.32 -12.16
N THR A 179 -0.87 15.05 -11.18
CA THR A 179 0.33 14.69 -10.43
C THR A 179 -0.07 14.15 -9.06
N ASN A 180 0.51 13.03 -8.67
CA ASN A 180 0.40 12.48 -7.33
C ASN A 180 1.81 12.37 -6.74
N LYS A 181 2.05 13.15 -5.68
CA LYS A 181 3.27 13.07 -4.88
C LYS A 181 2.92 12.50 -3.53
N GLN A 182 3.70 11.54 -3.09
CA GLN A 182 3.45 10.91 -1.82
C GLN A 182 4.77 10.58 -1.13
N ASP A 183 4.90 11.04 0.11
CA ASP A 183 5.98 10.72 1.00
C ASP A 183 5.43 9.90 2.16
N ARG A 184 6.06 8.78 2.45
CA ARG A 184 5.70 7.89 3.56
C ARG A 184 6.93 7.55 4.37
N TYR A 185 6.79 7.58 5.69
CA TYR A 185 7.85 7.20 6.63
C TYR A 185 7.28 6.29 7.70
N GLU A 186 8.02 5.24 8.03
CA GLU A 186 7.70 4.34 9.12
C GLU A 186 8.90 4.22 10.06
N GLY A 187 8.64 4.30 11.36
CA GLY A 187 9.61 3.98 12.40
C GLY A 187 9.01 2.97 13.36
N LYS A 188 9.74 1.90 13.67
CA LYS A 188 9.35 0.86 14.60
C LYS A 188 10.47 0.58 15.60
N LEU A 189 10.11 0.53 16.88
CA LEU A 189 11.01 0.12 17.96
C LEU A 189 10.44 -1.13 18.63
N THR A 190 11.29 -2.11 18.88
CA THR A 190 10.94 -3.34 19.58
C THR A 190 11.87 -3.49 20.77
N PHE A 191 11.30 -3.56 21.98
CA PHE A 191 12.03 -3.69 23.23
C PHE A 191 11.62 -4.97 23.96
N SER A 192 12.59 -5.78 24.32
CA SER A 192 12.40 -7.03 25.09
C SER A 192 13.26 -6.95 26.37
N PRO A 193 12.71 -6.38 27.46
CA PRO A 193 13.47 -6.25 28.72
C PRO A 193 13.87 -7.59 29.31
N VAL A 194 12.97 -8.60 29.17
CA VAL A 194 13.15 -9.99 29.59
C VAL A 194 12.56 -10.90 28.52
N SER A 195 12.94 -12.17 28.51
CA SER A 195 12.55 -13.13 27.47
C SER A 195 11.03 -13.30 27.26
N ASN A 196 10.23 -13.03 28.29
CA ASN A 196 8.78 -13.24 28.27
C ASN A 196 7.97 -11.97 27.96
N HIS A 197 8.63 -10.82 27.79
CA HIS A 197 7.94 -9.56 27.51
C HIS A 197 8.55 -8.88 26.29
N ARG A 198 7.68 -8.53 25.33
CA ARG A 198 8.03 -7.74 24.15
C ARG A 198 7.08 -6.56 24.04
N ILE A 199 7.66 -5.37 23.92
CA ILE A 199 6.94 -4.13 23.71
C ILE A 199 7.34 -3.60 22.33
N THR A 200 6.36 -3.32 21.49
CA THR A 200 6.58 -2.77 20.15
C THR A 200 5.82 -1.45 20.04
N GLY A 201 6.48 -0.42 19.59
CA GLY A 201 5.87 0.85 19.19
C GLY A 201 6.20 1.14 17.76
N SER A 202 5.21 1.60 16.97
CA SER A 202 5.41 2.05 15.59
C SER A 202 4.74 3.40 15.36
N TYR A 203 5.36 4.18 14.49
CA TYR A 203 4.83 5.43 13.99
C TYR A 203 4.91 5.43 12.47
N ILE A 204 3.82 5.82 11.83
CA ILE A 204 3.72 5.94 10.37
C ILE A 204 3.22 7.34 10.07
N ASP A 205 3.91 8.02 9.17
CA ASP A 205 3.54 9.33 8.64
C ASP A 205 3.38 9.27 7.12
N ILE A 206 2.34 9.91 6.62
CA ILE A 206 2.04 9.95 5.19
C ILE A 206 1.63 11.36 4.82
N THR A 207 2.38 11.94 3.91
CA THR A 207 2.02 13.19 3.24
C THR A 207 1.69 12.88 1.80
N GLN A 208 0.54 13.34 1.33
CA GLN A 208 0.11 13.16 -0.03
C GLN A 208 -0.40 14.48 -0.61
N ASP A 209 0.27 14.93 -1.67
CA ASP A 209 -0.17 16.03 -2.51
C ASP A 209 -0.68 15.46 -3.83
N GLN A 210 -1.96 15.62 -4.06
CA GLN A 210 -2.63 15.08 -5.23
C GLN A 210 -3.24 16.22 -6.03
N LEU A 211 -2.62 16.58 -7.14
CA LEU A 211 -3.22 17.41 -8.17
C LEU A 211 -4.02 16.50 -9.11
N THR A 212 -5.08 15.94 -8.59
CA THR A 212 -6.13 15.35 -9.41
C THR A 212 -7.19 16.40 -9.56
N GLY A 213 -7.66 16.65 -10.77
CA GLY A 213 -8.82 17.49 -10.93
C GLY A 213 -9.89 17.05 -9.93
N HIS A 214 -9.97 17.73 -8.83
CA HIS A 214 -10.84 17.56 -7.68
C HIS A 214 -11.61 16.24 -7.64
N GLY A 215 -11.33 15.41 -6.67
CA GLY A 215 -11.87 14.08 -6.52
C GLY A 215 -13.34 13.97 -6.89
N GLY A 216 -13.65 13.08 -7.79
CA GLY A 216 -15.00 12.79 -8.19
C GLY A 216 -15.55 13.73 -9.28
N ASN A 217 -16.80 14.06 -9.17
CA ASN A 217 -17.59 14.70 -10.20
C ASN A 217 -17.29 16.19 -10.50
N LEU A 218 -16.23 16.76 -9.94
CA LEU A 218 -15.91 18.18 -10.07
C LEU A 218 -14.74 18.49 -11.02
N ASN A 219 -14.28 17.50 -11.80
CA ASN A 219 -13.19 17.68 -12.74
C ASN A 219 -13.41 18.81 -13.78
N TYR A 220 -14.65 19.17 -14.01
CA TYR A 220 -15.01 20.30 -14.89
C TYR A 220 -14.67 21.67 -14.31
N LEU A 221 -14.43 21.76 -13.00
CA LEU A 221 -14.07 23.03 -12.34
C LEU A 221 -12.58 23.35 -12.44
N VAL A 222 -11.76 22.37 -12.79
CA VAL A 222 -10.30 22.57 -12.95
C VAL A 222 -10.01 23.57 -14.06
N ASP A 223 -10.86 23.63 -15.08
CA ASP A 223 -10.69 24.53 -16.20
C ASP A 223 -10.87 26.02 -15.84
N LEU A 224 -11.40 26.29 -14.65
CA LEU A 224 -11.68 27.67 -14.19
C LEU A 224 -10.59 28.23 -13.27
N SER A 225 -9.62 27.39 -12.88
CA SER A 225 -8.57 27.73 -11.92
C SER A 225 -7.19 27.93 -12.57
N GLY A 226 -7.18 28.02 -13.92
CA GLY A 226 -5.96 28.28 -14.70
C GLY A 226 -5.35 29.64 -14.45
#